data_5df06584a3d5798d50dd3a89983f1f3a
#
_entry.id   5df06584a3d5798d50dd3a89983f1f3a
#
_cell.length_a   1.000
_cell.length_b   1.000
_cell.length_c   1.000
_cell.angle_alpha   90.00
_cell.angle_beta   90.00
_cell.angle_gamma   90.00
#
_symmetry.space_group_name_H-M   'P 1'
#
loop_
_entity.id
_entity.type
_entity.pdbx_description
1 polymer ?
#
loop_
_entity_poly.entity_id
_entity_poly.type
_entity_poly.pdbx_seq_one_letter_code
_entity_poly.pdbx_strand_id
1 'polypeptide(L)'
;MDTTRAVVANCILPSVSHVSGYTDALDVVGYSYRRVLYDYGHEHYPDKPIMGTENLGQWHEWKSVIDRPFIAGTFLWTGIDYMGESHNQWPRKSTPSGLLNTAGFEKPSYHMMKTLWSDEPHIYIATQTKEKSIYKIDEARGNPVERNPGAWEKALWVWHDVIEHWNYPENCMTIVEVYSNCEEVELLLNDQSLGTKYLADFEDRIYKWAVPFTAGTLEARGIKDGKPATLKRITAGEPAGIQLSTYEETIAADGESVAHIVAQLVDEIGNPVKNQEREISFTLAGDYKLLGVDNGSPDNVQDFQSNSLVTDQGRALLILQSTEEPSTITISAEGEGLSSEETTIITYKEL
;
A
#
# COMPACT_ATOMS: atom_id res chain seq x y z
N MET A 1 -21.04 16.77 31.57
CA MET A 1 -20.14 16.62 30.41
C MET A 1 -18.75 16.25 30.92
N ASP A 2 -18.03 15.40 30.22
CA ASP A 2 -16.62 15.12 30.53
C ASP A 2 -15.78 16.37 30.11
N THR A 3 -15.13 16.98 31.08
CA THR A 3 -14.26 18.15 30.88
C THR A 3 -12.77 17.78 30.93
N THR A 4 -12.46 16.49 30.95
CA THR A 4 -11.08 15.98 31.08
C THR A 4 -10.41 15.71 29.73
N ARG A 5 -11.16 15.74 28.61
CA ARG A 5 -10.68 15.47 27.26
C ARG A 5 -11.05 16.60 26.32
N ALA A 6 -10.12 16.92 25.42
CA ALA A 6 -10.37 17.88 24.35
C ALA A 6 -11.43 17.36 23.36
N VAL A 7 -12.30 18.26 22.91
CA VAL A 7 -13.36 17.96 21.94
C VAL A 7 -12.92 18.44 20.56
N VAL A 8 -12.94 17.53 19.58
CA VAL A 8 -12.71 17.80 18.17
C VAL A 8 -13.91 17.35 17.34
N ALA A 9 -14.16 18.04 16.25
CA ALA A 9 -15.16 17.60 15.28
C ALA A 9 -14.66 17.75 13.85
N ASN A 10 -15.20 16.93 12.96
CA ASN A 10 -14.90 16.93 11.54
C ASN A 10 -15.70 18.04 10.82
N CYS A 11 -15.10 19.23 10.64
CA CYS A 11 -15.72 20.36 9.96
C CYS A 11 -15.52 20.26 8.46
N ILE A 12 -16.40 19.54 7.76
CA ILE A 12 -16.33 19.36 6.29
C ILE A 12 -16.72 20.65 5.53
N LEU A 13 -17.57 21.50 6.12
CA LEU A 13 -17.97 22.80 5.61
C LEU A 13 -17.51 23.92 6.56
N PRO A 14 -16.23 24.30 6.55
CA PRO A 14 -15.69 25.24 7.53
C PRO A 14 -16.40 26.60 7.54
N SER A 15 -16.82 27.11 6.39
CA SER A 15 -17.59 28.35 6.30
C SER A 15 -18.89 28.33 7.11
N VAL A 16 -19.59 27.19 7.12
CA VAL A 16 -20.80 26.98 7.93
C VAL A 16 -20.44 26.84 9.39
N SER A 17 -19.44 26.03 9.70
CA SER A 17 -19.02 25.75 11.09
C SER A 17 -18.54 27.00 11.82
N HIS A 18 -17.84 27.91 11.12
CA HIS A 18 -17.39 29.18 11.68
C HIS A 18 -18.56 30.15 11.92
N VAL A 19 -19.43 30.33 10.90
CA VAL A 19 -20.55 31.28 11.00
C VAL A 19 -21.59 30.87 12.01
N SER A 20 -21.83 29.58 12.17
CA SER A 20 -22.82 29.06 13.13
C SER A 20 -22.35 29.09 14.59
N GLY A 21 -21.08 29.37 14.85
CA GLY A 21 -20.48 29.27 16.18
C GLY A 21 -20.18 27.82 16.61
N TYR A 22 -20.33 26.85 15.70
CA TYR A 22 -20.04 25.46 16.01
C TYR A 22 -18.55 25.25 16.35
N THR A 23 -17.66 25.89 15.58
CA THR A 23 -16.20 25.84 15.81
C THR A 23 -15.81 26.48 17.16
N ASP A 24 -16.58 27.47 17.66
CA ASP A 24 -16.32 28.12 18.96
C ASP A 24 -16.44 27.13 20.13
N ALA A 25 -17.31 26.12 19.98
CA ALA A 25 -17.55 25.09 20.99
C ALA A 25 -16.50 23.97 21.02
N LEU A 26 -15.58 23.93 20.08
CA LEU A 26 -14.53 22.91 19.98
C LEU A 26 -13.26 23.36 20.69
N ASP A 27 -12.54 22.43 21.29
CA ASP A 27 -11.18 22.64 21.83
C ASP A 27 -10.10 22.52 20.75
N VAL A 28 -10.34 21.65 19.75
CA VAL A 28 -9.47 21.43 18.58
C VAL A 28 -10.33 21.63 17.33
N VAL A 29 -9.84 22.45 16.39
CA VAL A 29 -10.55 22.70 15.14
C VAL A 29 -10.18 21.64 14.12
N GLY A 30 -11.13 20.76 13.78
CA GLY A 30 -10.92 19.66 12.83
C GLY A 30 -11.40 20.02 11.42
N TYR A 31 -10.55 19.83 10.42
CA TYR A 31 -10.90 20.00 9.01
C TYR A 31 -10.73 18.71 8.22
N SER A 32 -11.78 18.32 7.47
CA SER A 32 -11.77 17.16 6.58
C SER A 32 -11.54 17.61 5.14
N TYR A 33 -10.48 17.13 4.50
CA TYR A 33 -10.10 17.47 3.11
C TYR A 33 -10.05 18.97 2.82
N ARG A 34 -9.68 19.78 3.80
CA ARG A 34 -9.67 21.25 3.70
C ARG A 34 -8.33 21.85 4.10
N ARG A 35 -7.21 21.20 3.74
CA ARG A 35 -5.85 21.67 4.01
C ARG A 35 -5.61 23.14 3.64
N VAL A 36 -6.27 23.59 2.58
CA VAL A 36 -6.17 24.99 2.09
C VAL A 36 -6.73 26.02 3.07
N LEU A 37 -7.49 25.59 4.09
CA LEU A 37 -8.08 26.45 5.10
C LEU A 37 -7.35 26.41 6.45
N TYR A 38 -6.23 25.71 6.56
CA TYR A 38 -5.51 25.61 7.84
C TYR A 38 -5.05 26.99 8.33
N ASP A 39 -4.46 27.81 7.45
CA ASP A 39 -4.02 29.16 7.83
C ASP A 39 -5.20 30.05 8.21
N TYR A 40 -6.28 30.02 7.43
CA TYR A 40 -7.53 30.74 7.75
C TYR A 40 -8.10 30.32 9.11
N GLY A 41 -8.10 29.02 9.40
CA GLY A 41 -8.56 28.51 10.69
C GLY A 41 -7.72 29.02 11.86
N HIS A 42 -6.40 29.02 11.69
CA HIS A 42 -5.48 29.53 12.71
C HIS A 42 -5.61 31.05 12.94
N GLU A 43 -5.82 31.82 11.89
CA GLU A 43 -6.09 33.27 12.01
C GLU A 43 -7.35 33.60 12.83
N HIS A 44 -8.39 32.74 12.70
CA HIS A 44 -9.65 32.90 13.45
C HIS A 44 -9.63 32.30 14.86
N TYR A 45 -8.84 31.27 15.06
CA TYR A 45 -8.72 30.52 16.32
C TYR A 45 -7.24 30.33 16.69
N PRO A 46 -6.49 31.42 16.96
CA PRO A 46 -5.04 31.35 17.17
C PRO A 46 -4.63 30.53 18.40
N ASP A 47 -5.53 30.43 19.38
CA ASP A 47 -5.30 29.70 20.64
C ASP A 47 -5.74 28.22 20.58
N LYS A 48 -6.34 27.78 19.44
CA LYS A 48 -6.80 26.39 19.28
C LYS A 48 -5.89 25.63 18.32
N PRO A 49 -5.44 24.42 18.68
CA PRO A 49 -4.77 23.56 17.69
C PRO A 49 -5.73 23.20 16.56
N ILE A 50 -5.18 23.04 15.37
CA ILE A 50 -5.91 22.57 14.19
C ILE A 50 -5.51 21.13 13.90
N MET A 51 -6.43 20.33 13.38
CA MET A 51 -6.20 18.94 13.03
C MET A 51 -6.82 18.62 11.67
N GLY A 52 -6.09 17.89 10.84
CA GLY A 52 -6.65 17.23 9.67
C GLY A 52 -7.42 15.98 10.10
N THR A 53 -8.73 16.08 10.21
CA THR A 53 -9.56 14.96 10.71
C THR A 53 -9.78 13.88 9.68
N GLU A 54 -9.53 14.19 8.39
CA GLU A 54 -9.57 13.23 7.30
C GLU A 54 -8.81 13.81 6.11
N ASN A 55 -7.67 13.22 5.79
CA ASN A 55 -6.75 13.66 4.75
C ASN A 55 -6.33 12.51 3.85
N LEU A 56 -5.89 12.81 2.64
CA LEU A 56 -5.34 11.84 1.70
C LEU A 56 -3.87 11.52 2.00
N GLY A 57 -3.40 10.37 1.52
CA GLY A 57 -2.01 9.92 1.68
C GLY A 57 -1.05 10.46 0.62
N GLN A 58 -1.16 11.73 0.23
CA GLN A 58 -0.34 12.34 -0.81
C GLN A 58 0.65 13.34 -0.21
N TRP A 59 1.77 13.58 -0.90
CA TRP A 59 2.81 14.49 -0.42
C TRP A 59 2.30 15.88 -0.07
N HIS A 60 1.47 16.50 -0.90
CA HIS A 60 0.96 17.85 -0.67
C HIS A 60 0.03 17.96 0.54
N GLU A 61 -0.68 16.87 0.89
CA GLU A 61 -1.46 16.79 2.13
C GLU A 61 -0.52 16.73 3.34
N TRP A 62 0.51 15.88 3.28
CA TRP A 62 1.52 15.75 4.32
C TRP A 62 2.29 17.07 4.52
N LYS A 63 2.76 17.68 3.42
CA LYS A 63 3.46 18.96 3.46
C LYS A 63 2.63 20.06 4.12
N SER A 64 1.33 20.10 3.87
CA SER A 64 0.45 21.10 4.48
C SER A 64 0.36 20.99 6.01
N VAL A 65 0.67 19.80 6.55
CA VAL A 65 0.72 19.54 8.00
C VAL A 65 2.08 19.93 8.57
N ILE A 66 3.17 19.41 7.99
CA ILE A 66 4.53 19.58 8.56
C ILE A 66 5.04 21.04 8.46
N ASP A 67 4.58 21.80 7.49
CA ASP A 67 4.97 23.21 7.33
C ASP A 67 4.28 24.14 8.34
N ARG A 68 3.37 23.63 9.19
CA ARG A 68 2.53 24.41 10.09
C ARG A 68 2.61 23.93 11.53
N PRO A 69 3.34 24.60 12.41
CA PRO A 69 3.54 24.16 13.79
C PRO A 69 2.26 24.16 14.65
N PHE A 70 1.20 24.84 14.20
CA PHE A 70 -0.10 24.86 14.87
C PHE A 70 -1.01 23.68 14.48
N ILE A 71 -0.60 22.85 13.52
CA ILE A 71 -1.33 21.62 13.19
C ILE A 71 -0.92 20.52 14.17
N ALA A 72 -1.87 20.02 14.95
CA ALA A 72 -1.62 18.98 15.94
C ALA A 72 -1.38 17.60 15.32
N GLY A 73 -1.85 17.38 14.11
CA GLY A 73 -1.69 16.13 13.38
C GLY A 73 -2.73 15.93 12.29
N THR A 74 -2.75 14.74 11.72
CA THR A 74 -3.69 14.35 10.69
C THR A 74 -4.14 12.91 10.84
N PHE A 75 -5.37 12.62 10.42
CA PHE A 75 -5.86 11.27 10.23
C PHE A 75 -5.95 10.98 8.75
N LEU A 76 -5.35 9.86 8.36
CA LEU A 76 -5.35 9.41 6.98
C LEU A 76 -6.67 8.70 6.63
N TRP A 77 -7.26 9.04 5.50
CA TRP A 77 -8.27 8.22 4.86
C TRP A 77 -7.65 7.50 3.66
N THR A 78 -7.34 6.16 3.77
CA THR A 78 -7.57 5.35 4.95
C THR A 78 -6.49 4.28 5.08
N GLY A 79 -6.42 3.54 6.18
CA GLY A 79 -5.42 2.50 6.42
C GLY A 79 -5.61 1.29 5.50
N ILE A 80 -6.86 0.81 5.33
CA ILE A 80 -7.23 -0.33 4.48
C ILE A 80 -8.30 0.10 3.49
N ASP A 81 -8.36 -0.52 2.32
CA ASP A 81 -9.35 -0.21 1.28
C ASP A 81 -10.77 -0.27 1.85
N TYR A 82 -11.53 0.81 1.64
CA TYR A 82 -12.79 1.02 2.32
C TYR A 82 -13.93 0.25 1.64
N MET A 83 -14.38 -0.83 2.31
CA MET A 83 -15.47 -1.67 1.82
C MET A 83 -16.83 -0.95 1.98
N GLY A 84 -17.70 -1.16 0.97
CA GLY A 84 -19.06 -0.62 0.94
C GLY A 84 -19.21 0.63 0.07
N GLU A 85 -18.13 1.37 -0.20
CA GLU A 85 -18.12 2.49 -1.15
C GLU A 85 -17.57 2.07 -2.49
N SER A 86 -18.45 1.64 -3.40
CA SER A 86 -18.06 1.13 -4.72
C SER A 86 -18.28 2.13 -5.86
N HIS A 87 -18.74 3.35 -5.56
CA HIS A 87 -19.09 4.38 -6.56
C HIS A 87 -20.04 3.88 -7.66
N ASN A 88 -20.93 2.93 -7.34
CA ASN A 88 -21.85 2.25 -8.27
C ASN A 88 -21.15 1.53 -9.44
N GLN A 89 -19.92 1.06 -9.23
CA GLN A 89 -19.12 0.33 -10.22
C GLN A 89 -19.07 -1.17 -9.85
N TRP A 90 -20.04 -1.95 -10.33
CA TRP A 90 -19.98 -3.40 -10.19
C TRP A 90 -18.90 -3.99 -11.12
N PRO A 91 -18.10 -4.98 -10.69
CA PRO A 91 -18.13 -5.75 -9.43
C PRO A 91 -17.37 -5.15 -8.24
N ARG A 92 -16.93 -3.90 -8.33
CA ARG A 92 -16.17 -3.23 -7.25
C ARG A 92 -16.95 -3.22 -5.94
N LYS A 93 -16.28 -3.64 -4.85
CA LYS A 93 -16.81 -3.68 -3.48
C LYS A 93 -16.21 -2.63 -2.55
N SER A 94 -15.06 -2.09 -2.92
CA SER A 94 -14.32 -1.14 -2.09
C SER A 94 -13.77 0.03 -2.90
N THR A 95 -13.57 1.16 -2.24
CA THR A 95 -12.76 2.25 -2.77
C THR A 95 -11.29 1.94 -2.49
N PRO A 96 -10.39 1.94 -3.48
CA PRO A 96 -8.98 1.61 -3.30
C PRO A 96 -8.20 2.78 -2.70
N SER A 97 -8.71 3.37 -1.62
CA SER A 97 -8.17 4.54 -0.91
C SER A 97 -7.17 4.16 0.19
N GLY A 98 -7.09 2.88 0.55
CA GLY A 98 -6.24 2.38 1.62
C GLY A 98 -4.74 2.36 1.28
N LEU A 99 -3.93 2.30 2.33
CA LEU A 99 -2.52 1.93 2.23
C LEU A 99 -2.37 0.42 2.03
N LEU A 100 -3.29 -0.35 2.60
CA LEU A 100 -3.44 -1.79 2.42
C LEU A 100 -4.66 -2.06 1.56
N ASN A 101 -4.66 -3.17 0.83
CA ASN A 101 -5.86 -3.66 0.16
C ASN A 101 -6.77 -4.44 1.13
N THR A 102 -7.91 -4.97 0.65
CA THR A 102 -8.89 -5.68 1.50
C THR A 102 -8.36 -6.96 2.15
N ALA A 103 -7.32 -7.57 1.59
CA ALA A 103 -6.63 -8.71 2.17
C ALA A 103 -5.45 -8.32 3.08
N GLY A 104 -5.24 -7.02 3.35
CA GLY A 104 -4.15 -6.53 4.19
C GLY A 104 -2.79 -6.44 3.51
N PHE A 105 -2.69 -6.67 2.19
CA PHE A 105 -1.43 -6.51 1.47
C PHE A 105 -1.05 -5.04 1.31
N GLU A 106 0.23 -4.72 1.57
CA GLU A 106 0.79 -3.39 1.38
C GLU A 106 0.68 -2.96 -0.08
N LYS A 107 0.24 -1.72 -0.31
CA LYS A 107 0.11 -1.11 -1.64
C LYS A 107 1.27 -0.13 -1.89
N PRO A 108 1.51 0.30 -3.13
CA PRO A 108 2.51 1.33 -3.41
C PRO A 108 2.35 2.60 -2.55
N SER A 109 1.11 3.01 -2.26
CA SER A 109 0.80 4.13 -1.37
C SER A 109 1.31 3.94 0.06
N TYR A 110 1.31 2.72 0.59
CA TYR A 110 1.90 2.39 1.89
C TYR A 110 3.41 2.71 1.91
N HIS A 111 4.12 2.27 0.90
CA HIS A 111 5.56 2.47 0.82
C HIS A 111 5.93 3.93 0.64
N MET A 112 5.13 4.72 -0.10
CA MET A 112 5.32 6.16 -0.18
C MET A 112 5.10 6.81 1.18
N MET A 113 3.99 6.52 1.87
CA MET A 113 3.73 7.05 3.21
C MET A 113 4.83 6.67 4.21
N LYS A 114 5.34 5.44 4.14
CA LYS A 114 6.45 4.98 4.99
C LYS A 114 7.70 5.86 4.84
N THR A 115 7.96 6.41 3.66
CA THR A 115 9.08 7.35 3.47
C THR A 115 8.94 8.63 4.28
N LEU A 116 7.72 9.03 4.64
CA LEU A 116 7.40 10.25 5.37
C LEU A 116 7.54 10.07 6.89
N TRP A 117 7.26 8.86 7.40
CA TRP A 117 7.20 8.56 8.83
C TRP A 117 8.46 7.89 9.38
N SER A 118 9.18 7.14 8.51
CA SER A 118 10.32 6.35 8.97
C SER A 118 11.62 7.15 8.98
N ASP A 119 12.37 7.04 10.06
CA ASP A 119 13.74 7.50 10.13
C ASP A 119 14.73 6.50 9.51
N GLU A 120 14.34 5.23 9.41
CA GLU A 120 15.14 4.23 8.70
C GLU A 120 15.09 4.41 7.19
N PRO A 121 16.17 4.13 6.46
CA PRO A 121 16.19 4.22 5.01
C PRO A 121 15.16 3.28 4.40
N HIS A 122 14.39 3.80 3.45
CA HIS A 122 13.36 3.05 2.76
C HIS A 122 13.42 3.26 1.25
N ILE A 123 13.32 2.17 0.51
CA ILE A 123 13.24 2.16 -0.96
C ILE A 123 12.12 1.23 -1.39
N TYR A 124 11.32 1.68 -2.35
CA TYR A 124 10.32 0.87 -3.02
C TYR A 124 10.25 1.21 -4.50
N ILE A 125 10.18 0.20 -5.37
CA ILE A 125 10.09 0.36 -6.82
C ILE A 125 8.67 0.04 -7.27
N ALA A 126 8.02 1.00 -7.90
CA ALA A 126 6.77 0.84 -8.62
C ALA A 126 6.99 1.17 -10.11
N THR A 127 6.23 0.55 -10.98
CA THR A 127 6.41 0.69 -12.44
C THR A 127 5.07 0.83 -13.13
N GLN A 128 5.06 1.45 -14.31
CA GLN A 128 3.91 1.46 -15.20
C GLN A 128 4.35 1.71 -16.63
N THR A 129 3.57 1.29 -17.61
CA THR A 129 3.81 1.68 -19.00
C THR A 129 3.65 3.19 -19.17
N LYS A 130 4.43 3.79 -20.08
CA LYS A 130 4.34 5.23 -20.36
C LYS A 130 2.90 5.68 -20.70
N GLU A 131 2.14 4.84 -21.36
CA GLU A 131 0.79 5.13 -21.80
C GLU A 131 -0.21 5.28 -20.63
N LYS A 132 -0.09 4.42 -19.61
CA LYS A 132 -0.97 4.39 -18.42
C LYS A 132 -0.49 5.29 -17.30
N SER A 133 0.82 5.60 -17.26
CA SER A 133 1.39 6.46 -16.21
C SER A 133 0.77 7.86 -16.21
N ILE A 134 0.65 8.46 -15.02
CA ILE A 134 0.33 9.88 -14.87
C ILE A 134 1.44 10.79 -15.39
N TYR A 135 2.62 10.22 -15.66
CA TYR A 135 3.75 10.94 -16.22
C TYR A 135 3.86 10.74 -17.74
N LYS A 136 4.40 11.74 -18.41
CA LYS A 136 4.88 11.69 -19.80
C LYS A 136 6.38 11.99 -19.81
N ILE A 137 7.05 11.63 -20.88
CA ILE A 137 8.47 11.97 -21.07
C ILE A 137 8.57 13.36 -21.68
N ASP A 138 9.31 14.25 -21.02
CA ASP A 138 9.69 15.56 -21.58
C ASP A 138 10.63 15.33 -22.77
N GLU A 139 10.24 15.75 -23.96
CA GLU A 139 11.01 15.51 -25.19
C GLU A 139 12.38 16.21 -25.21
N ALA A 140 12.52 17.31 -24.47
CA ALA A 140 13.77 18.07 -24.42
C ALA A 140 14.79 17.49 -23.43
N ARG A 141 14.31 16.91 -22.33
CA ARG A 141 15.15 16.46 -21.21
C ARG A 141 15.17 14.95 -21.02
N GLY A 142 14.23 14.21 -21.63
CA GLY A 142 14.09 12.77 -21.47
C GLY A 142 13.56 12.33 -20.08
N ASN A 143 13.20 13.26 -19.21
CA ASN A 143 12.73 12.96 -17.86
C ASN A 143 11.19 12.83 -17.78
N PRO A 144 10.67 11.97 -16.90
CA PRO A 144 9.24 11.93 -16.60
C PRO A 144 8.77 13.24 -15.93
N VAL A 145 7.68 13.81 -16.46
CA VAL A 145 6.98 14.98 -15.92
C VAL A 145 5.49 14.70 -15.89
N GLU A 146 4.74 15.31 -15.00
CA GLU A 146 3.29 15.12 -14.95
C GLU A 146 2.64 15.38 -16.32
N ARG A 147 1.79 14.45 -16.75
CA ARG A 147 1.02 14.58 -18.00
C ARG A 147 0.07 15.78 -17.95
N ASN A 148 -0.59 15.95 -16.82
CA ASN A 148 -1.49 17.05 -16.51
C ASN A 148 -1.05 17.68 -15.19
N PRO A 149 -0.20 18.71 -15.19
CA PRO A 149 0.35 19.31 -13.98
C PRO A 149 -0.73 19.72 -12.97
N GLY A 150 -0.57 19.30 -11.72
CA GLY A 150 -1.50 19.55 -10.63
C GLY A 150 -2.78 18.71 -10.66
N ALA A 151 -2.97 17.79 -11.61
CA ALA A 151 -4.12 16.89 -11.62
C ALA A 151 -4.06 15.90 -10.44
N TRP A 152 -2.87 15.46 -10.07
CA TRP A 152 -2.65 14.56 -8.94
C TRP A 152 -3.09 15.17 -7.60
N GLU A 153 -2.87 16.46 -7.40
CA GLU A 153 -3.34 17.18 -6.20
C GLU A 153 -4.87 17.26 -6.09
N LYS A 154 -5.59 17.00 -7.17
CA LYS A 154 -7.06 17.02 -7.25
C LYS A 154 -7.66 15.63 -7.28
N ALA A 155 -6.84 14.60 -7.42
CA ALA A 155 -7.28 13.21 -7.39
C ALA A 155 -7.64 12.83 -5.96
N LEU A 156 -8.88 12.36 -5.75
CA LEU A 156 -9.39 12.01 -4.44
C LEU A 156 -9.47 10.46 -4.31
N TRP A 157 -9.09 9.97 -3.14
CA TRP A 157 -9.31 8.58 -2.68
C TRP A 157 -8.69 7.47 -3.53
N VAL A 158 -7.78 7.79 -4.43
CA VAL A 158 -7.08 6.78 -5.23
C VAL A 158 -5.59 7.12 -5.32
N TRP A 159 -4.76 6.09 -5.29
CA TRP A 159 -3.38 6.19 -5.73
C TRP A 159 -3.33 6.06 -7.25
N HIS A 160 -2.32 6.64 -7.90
CA HIS A 160 -2.20 6.48 -9.35
C HIS A 160 -1.85 5.04 -9.72
N ASP A 161 -2.19 4.65 -10.95
CA ASP A 161 -2.02 3.29 -11.46
C ASP A 161 -0.53 2.97 -11.60
N VAL A 162 0.00 2.19 -10.66
CA VAL A 162 1.35 1.64 -10.68
C VAL A 162 1.32 0.20 -10.15
N ILE A 163 2.28 -0.60 -10.59
CA ILE A 163 2.37 -2.02 -10.31
C ILE A 163 3.73 -2.41 -9.73
N GLU A 164 3.81 -3.60 -9.13
CA GLU A 164 4.95 -4.05 -8.34
C GLU A 164 5.82 -5.09 -9.05
N HIS A 165 5.83 -5.13 -10.37
CA HIS A 165 6.60 -6.10 -11.12
C HIS A 165 7.46 -5.47 -12.22
N TRP A 166 8.40 -6.25 -12.75
CA TRP A 166 9.24 -5.88 -13.90
C TRP A 166 9.05 -6.92 -15.01
N ASN A 167 7.81 -7.01 -15.54
CA ASN A 167 7.41 -7.88 -16.63
C ASN A 167 6.58 -7.09 -17.64
N TYR A 168 7.17 -6.77 -18.78
CA TYR A 168 6.54 -6.01 -19.87
C TYR A 168 6.91 -6.61 -21.22
N PRO A 169 6.24 -6.24 -22.31
CA PRO A 169 6.72 -6.54 -23.66
C PRO A 169 8.09 -5.91 -23.90
N GLU A 170 8.97 -6.60 -24.63
CA GLU A 170 10.29 -6.09 -24.99
C GLU A 170 10.20 -4.69 -25.61
N ASN A 171 11.12 -3.82 -25.21
CA ASN A 171 11.20 -2.41 -25.60
C ASN A 171 9.96 -1.54 -25.24
N CYS A 172 9.04 -2.05 -24.46
CA CYS A 172 7.96 -1.23 -23.91
C CYS A 172 8.57 -0.10 -23.07
N MET A 173 8.22 1.15 -23.37
CA MET A 173 8.68 2.27 -22.57
C MET A 173 7.91 2.30 -21.24
N THR A 174 8.65 2.20 -20.14
CA THR A 174 8.09 2.23 -18.78
C THR A 174 8.49 3.50 -18.04
N ILE A 175 7.66 3.91 -17.13
CA ILE A 175 7.99 4.87 -16.07
C ILE A 175 8.25 4.08 -14.81
N VAL A 176 9.46 4.24 -14.28
CA VAL A 176 9.88 3.66 -13.00
C VAL A 176 9.79 4.75 -11.95
N GLU A 177 9.04 4.48 -10.91
CA GLU A 177 8.94 5.33 -9.72
C GLU A 177 9.65 4.64 -8.56
N VAL A 178 10.55 5.36 -7.90
CA VAL A 178 11.19 4.87 -6.68
C VAL A 178 10.76 5.77 -5.54
N TYR A 179 10.01 5.20 -4.59
CA TYR A 179 9.61 5.90 -3.38
C TYR A 179 10.72 5.74 -2.33
N SER A 180 11.30 6.86 -1.90
CA SER A 180 12.43 6.79 -0.98
C SER A 180 12.59 8.05 -0.13
N ASN A 181 13.08 7.85 1.10
CA ASN A 181 13.56 8.91 1.98
C ASN A 181 15.09 9.03 1.99
N CYS A 182 15.78 8.32 1.11
CA CYS A 182 17.23 8.40 0.94
C CYS A 182 17.64 9.75 0.31
N GLU A 183 18.82 10.27 0.66
CA GLU A 183 19.35 11.53 0.12
C GLU A 183 19.71 11.41 -1.36
N GLU A 184 20.14 10.21 -1.76
CA GLU A 184 20.42 9.84 -3.14
C GLU A 184 19.90 8.44 -3.45
N VAL A 185 19.49 8.24 -4.69
CA VAL A 185 19.00 6.96 -5.21
C VAL A 185 19.61 6.73 -6.60
N GLU A 186 20.32 5.62 -6.76
CA GLU A 186 20.77 5.10 -8.05
C GLU A 186 19.81 4.02 -8.52
N LEU A 187 19.41 4.08 -9.80
CA LEU A 187 18.64 3.02 -10.46
C LEU A 187 19.58 2.26 -11.40
N LEU A 188 19.52 0.93 -11.36
CA LEU A 188 20.30 0.04 -12.22
C LEU A 188 19.36 -0.92 -12.96
N LEU A 189 19.72 -1.26 -14.19
CA LEU A 189 19.11 -2.34 -14.97
C LEU A 189 20.21 -3.30 -15.42
N ASN A 190 20.13 -4.56 -14.98
CA ASN A 190 21.15 -5.58 -15.26
C ASN A 190 22.57 -5.10 -14.92
N ASP A 191 22.72 -4.56 -13.70
CA ASP A 191 23.95 -3.97 -13.15
C ASP A 191 24.49 -2.73 -13.90
N GLN A 192 23.77 -2.23 -14.91
CA GLN A 192 24.11 -0.99 -15.60
C GLN A 192 23.37 0.18 -14.96
N SER A 193 24.12 1.21 -14.54
CA SER A 193 23.55 2.42 -13.95
C SER A 193 22.70 3.20 -14.95
N LEU A 194 21.50 3.55 -14.56
CA LEU A 194 20.60 4.48 -15.27
C LEU A 194 20.67 5.89 -14.68
N GLY A 195 21.66 6.12 -13.81
CA GLY A 195 21.94 7.39 -13.17
C GLY A 195 21.42 7.52 -11.75
N THR A 196 22.05 8.43 -11.01
CA THR A 196 21.72 8.77 -9.63
C THR A 196 20.87 10.04 -9.60
N LYS A 197 19.88 10.08 -8.70
CA LYS A 197 19.01 11.23 -8.46
C LYS A 197 19.03 11.58 -6.97
N TYR A 198 18.77 12.83 -6.65
CA TYR A 198 18.90 13.37 -5.30
C TYR A 198 17.57 13.84 -4.74
N LEU A 199 17.35 13.66 -3.43
CA LEU A 199 16.12 14.05 -2.73
C LEU A 199 15.77 15.53 -2.91
N ALA A 200 16.78 16.38 -3.02
CA ALA A 200 16.59 17.81 -3.24
C ALA A 200 15.82 18.16 -4.54
N ASP A 201 15.85 17.25 -5.53
CA ASP A 201 15.13 17.42 -6.80
C ASP A 201 13.76 16.74 -6.80
N PHE A 202 13.43 15.97 -5.75
CA PHE A 202 12.20 15.17 -5.60
C PHE A 202 11.60 15.34 -4.21
N GLU A 203 11.11 16.54 -3.93
CA GLU A 203 10.50 16.87 -2.63
C GLU A 203 9.34 15.90 -2.28
N ASP A 204 8.60 15.43 -3.30
CA ASP A 204 7.53 14.44 -3.19
C ASP A 204 8.02 13.02 -2.83
N ARG A 205 9.35 12.82 -2.74
CA ARG A 205 10.00 11.53 -2.47
C ARG A 205 9.70 10.43 -3.48
N ILE A 206 9.25 10.82 -4.66
CA ILE A 206 9.00 9.95 -5.81
C ILE A 206 10.04 10.25 -6.88
N TYR A 207 11.12 9.49 -6.92
CA TYR A 207 12.15 9.56 -7.94
C TYR A 207 11.66 8.87 -9.21
N LYS A 208 11.90 9.46 -10.38
CA LYS A 208 11.25 9.02 -11.62
C LYS A 208 12.27 8.82 -12.75
N TRP A 209 12.21 7.66 -13.43
CA TRP A 209 13.00 7.35 -14.61
C TRP A 209 12.08 6.89 -15.74
N ALA A 210 12.48 7.18 -17.00
CA ALA A 210 11.90 6.59 -18.19
C ALA A 210 12.86 5.49 -18.68
N VAL A 211 12.41 4.25 -18.67
CA VAL A 211 13.25 3.08 -18.92
C VAL A 211 12.61 2.19 -19.98
N PRO A 212 13.25 1.95 -21.13
CA PRO A 212 12.80 0.88 -22.01
C PRO A 212 12.93 -0.46 -21.30
N PHE A 213 11.86 -1.26 -21.30
CA PHE A 213 11.91 -2.57 -20.68
C PHE A 213 12.92 -3.47 -21.39
N THR A 214 13.72 -4.11 -20.58
CA THR A 214 14.59 -5.24 -20.95
C THR A 214 14.52 -6.24 -19.80
N ALA A 215 14.33 -7.50 -20.09
CA ALA A 215 14.27 -8.56 -19.09
C ALA A 215 15.53 -8.62 -18.21
N GLY A 216 15.35 -8.93 -16.95
CA GLY A 216 16.43 -9.06 -15.96
C GLY A 216 16.09 -8.40 -14.63
N THR A 217 17.08 -7.74 -14.02
CA THR A 217 16.97 -7.16 -12.68
C THR A 217 16.96 -5.63 -12.74
N LEU A 218 15.86 -5.03 -12.31
CA LEU A 218 15.77 -3.61 -12.02
C LEU A 218 16.06 -3.43 -10.51
N GLU A 219 17.11 -2.67 -10.18
CA GLU A 219 17.56 -2.47 -8.80
C GLU A 219 17.64 -0.98 -8.48
N ALA A 220 17.10 -0.58 -7.33
CA ALA A 220 17.31 0.74 -6.75
C ALA A 220 18.18 0.63 -5.51
N ARG A 221 19.20 1.48 -5.42
CA ARG A 221 20.12 1.60 -4.27
C ARG A 221 20.09 3.03 -3.75
N GLY A 222 19.96 3.20 -2.45
CA GLY A 222 19.97 4.52 -1.83
C GLY A 222 20.73 4.54 -0.52
N ILE A 223 21.03 5.74 -0.06
CA ILE A 223 21.74 6.00 1.19
C ILE A 223 20.96 7.07 1.96
N LYS A 224 20.77 6.82 3.27
CA LYS A 224 20.22 7.79 4.22
C LYS A 224 21.06 7.76 5.49
N ASP A 225 21.61 8.91 5.89
CA ASP A 225 22.47 9.04 7.08
C ASP A 225 23.60 7.97 7.10
N GLY A 226 24.19 7.67 5.93
CA GLY A 226 25.23 6.67 5.75
C GLY A 226 24.76 5.21 5.80
N LYS A 227 23.47 4.94 5.98
CA LYS A 227 22.88 3.60 5.96
C LYS A 227 22.34 3.29 4.55
N PRO A 228 22.67 2.11 3.97
CA PRO A 228 22.19 1.72 2.67
C PRO A 228 20.76 1.14 2.72
N ALA A 229 20.01 1.33 1.65
CA ALA A 229 18.79 0.61 1.34
C ALA A 229 18.83 0.12 -0.10
N THR A 230 18.26 -1.06 -0.35
CA THR A 230 18.22 -1.66 -1.69
C THR A 230 16.92 -2.42 -1.88
N LEU A 231 16.36 -2.34 -3.09
CA LEU A 231 15.26 -3.18 -3.52
C LEU A 231 15.44 -3.60 -4.98
N LYS A 232 15.05 -4.84 -5.30
CA LYS A 232 15.09 -5.42 -6.64
C LYS A 232 13.71 -5.80 -7.12
N ARG A 233 13.45 -5.62 -8.41
CA ARG A 233 12.37 -6.22 -9.16
C ARG A 233 12.99 -7.07 -10.26
N ILE A 234 12.62 -8.35 -10.31
CA ILE A 234 13.19 -9.30 -11.27
C ILE A 234 12.10 -9.66 -12.27
N THR A 235 12.45 -9.76 -13.53
CA THR A 235 11.55 -10.31 -14.55
C THR A 235 11.32 -11.77 -14.22
N ALA A 236 10.11 -12.10 -13.79
CA ALA A 236 9.71 -13.46 -13.47
C ALA A 236 9.37 -14.25 -14.73
N GLY A 237 9.61 -15.55 -14.69
CA GLY A 237 9.16 -16.52 -15.69
C GLY A 237 7.68 -16.86 -15.54
N GLU A 238 7.25 -17.97 -16.19
CA GLU A 238 5.91 -18.53 -16.01
C GLU A 238 5.76 -19.07 -14.58
N PRO A 239 4.55 -19.07 -14.00
CA PRO A 239 4.30 -19.70 -12.71
C PRO A 239 4.65 -21.17 -12.75
N ALA A 240 5.49 -21.63 -11.80
CA ALA A 240 5.96 -23.01 -11.67
C ALA A 240 5.70 -23.60 -10.27
N GLY A 241 5.35 -22.76 -9.29
CA GLY A 241 5.06 -23.19 -7.95
C GLY A 241 4.29 -22.16 -7.14
N ILE A 242 3.98 -22.53 -5.90
CA ILE A 242 3.32 -21.68 -4.92
C ILE A 242 4.20 -21.61 -3.68
N GLN A 243 4.59 -20.44 -3.25
CA GLN A 243 5.28 -20.22 -1.99
C GLN A 243 4.27 -19.85 -0.92
N LEU A 244 4.25 -20.59 0.20
CA LEU A 244 3.47 -20.26 1.38
C LEU A 244 4.33 -19.50 2.39
N SER A 245 3.74 -18.49 3.01
CA SER A 245 4.32 -17.76 4.14
C SER A 245 3.25 -17.43 5.16
N THR A 246 3.63 -17.29 6.43
CA THR A 246 2.69 -16.94 7.50
C THR A 246 3.27 -15.82 8.36
N TYR A 247 2.39 -15.00 8.90
CA TYR A 247 2.77 -13.97 9.88
C TYR A 247 2.92 -14.57 11.28
N GLU A 248 2.13 -15.62 11.59
CA GLU A 248 2.11 -16.31 12.86
C GLU A 248 2.52 -17.77 12.65
N GLU A 249 3.60 -18.21 13.27
CA GLU A 249 3.98 -19.63 13.31
C GLU A 249 3.28 -20.38 14.46
N THR A 250 2.89 -19.62 15.49
CA THR A 250 2.21 -20.14 16.68
C THR A 250 1.09 -19.20 17.12
N ILE A 251 -0.07 -19.74 17.49
CA ILE A 251 -1.22 -19.00 18.02
C ILE A 251 -1.79 -19.70 19.26
N ALA A 252 -2.52 -18.98 20.12
CA ALA A 252 -3.18 -19.59 21.26
C ALA A 252 -4.35 -20.52 20.82
N ALA A 253 -4.52 -21.64 21.52
CA ALA A 253 -5.67 -22.55 21.36
C ALA A 253 -6.82 -22.05 22.26
N ASP A 254 -7.38 -20.89 21.94
CA ASP A 254 -8.42 -20.18 22.72
C ASP A 254 -9.76 -20.08 21.97
N GLY A 255 -9.83 -20.59 20.74
CA GLY A 255 -11.02 -20.49 19.91
C GLY A 255 -11.24 -19.10 19.28
N GLU A 256 -10.32 -18.15 19.48
CA GLU A 256 -10.41 -16.76 19.00
C GLU A 256 -9.19 -16.32 18.17
N SER A 257 -8.00 -16.83 18.50
CA SER A 257 -6.76 -16.48 17.82
C SER A 257 -6.76 -16.90 16.35
N VAL A 258 -6.23 -16.02 15.47
CA VAL A 258 -6.22 -16.24 14.02
C VAL A 258 -4.81 -16.30 13.47
N ALA A 259 -4.63 -17.04 12.37
CA ALA A 259 -3.41 -17.05 11.59
C ALA A 259 -3.70 -16.69 10.13
N HIS A 260 -2.73 -16.00 9.52
CA HIS A 260 -2.79 -15.51 8.15
C HIS A 260 -1.73 -16.20 7.30
N ILE A 261 -2.15 -16.90 6.28
CA ILE A 261 -1.28 -17.63 5.37
C ILE A 261 -1.36 -16.97 3.99
N VAL A 262 -0.23 -16.51 3.49
CA VAL A 262 -0.12 -15.91 2.16
C VAL A 262 0.42 -16.95 1.18
N ALA A 263 -0.28 -17.15 0.08
CA ALA A 263 0.19 -17.89 -1.08
C ALA A 263 0.65 -16.91 -2.15
N GLN A 264 1.86 -17.07 -2.66
CA GLN A 264 2.44 -16.31 -3.75
C GLN A 264 2.86 -17.24 -4.88
N LEU A 265 2.40 -16.98 -6.11
CA LEU A 265 2.90 -17.68 -7.30
C LEU A 265 4.36 -17.33 -7.51
N VAL A 266 5.18 -18.36 -7.80
CA VAL A 266 6.60 -18.20 -8.08
C VAL A 266 6.98 -18.94 -9.36
N ASP A 267 8.03 -18.47 -10.03
CA ASP A 267 8.62 -19.14 -11.19
C ASP A 267 9.55 -20.30 -10.77
N GLU A 268 10.18 -20.97 -11.75
CA GLU A 268 11.06 -22.14 -11.52
C GLU A 268 12.25 -21.86 -10.58
N ILE A 269 12.66 -20.60 -10.44
CA ILE A 269 13.79 -20.21 -9.58
C ILE A 269 13.34 -19.43 -8.35
N GLY A 270 12.03 -19.36 -8.09
CA GLY A 270 11.45 -18.79 -6.87
C GLY A 270 11.17 -17.28 -6.93
N ASN A 271 11.25 -16.63 -8.10
CA ASN A 271 10.86 -15.23 -8.20
C ASN A 271 9.34 -15.07 -8.15
N PRO A 272 8.80 -14.09 -7.38
CA PRO A 272 7.38 -13.83 -7.33
C PRO A 272 6.80 -13.44 -8.71
N VAL A 273 5.79 -14.18 -9.17
CA VAL A 273 5.05 -13.89 -10.40
C VAL A 273 3.84 -13.04 -10.05
N LYS A 274 3.91 -11.75 -10.36
CA LYS A 274 2.86 -10.76 -10.01
C LYS A 274 2.03 -10.26 -11.20
N ASN A 275 2.34 -10.72 -12.39
CA ASN A 275 1.70 -10.31 -13.65
C ASN A 275 0.78 -11.39 -14.22
N GLN A 276 0.51 -12.44 -13.47
CA GLN A 276 -0.36 -13.54 -13.86
C GLN A 276 -1.23 -13.97 -12.69
N GLU A 277 -2.43 -14.45 -13.03
CA GLU A 277 -3.41 -14.97 -12.09
C GLU A 277 -3.60 -16.47 -12.33
N ARG A 278 -3.79 -17.24 -11.28
CA ARG A 278 -4.11 -18.68 -11.32
C ARG A 278 -5.14 -19.00 -10.25
N GLU A 279 -6.02 -19.94 -10.57
CA GLU A 279 -6.86 -20.56 -9.55
C GLU A 279 -6.00 -21.48 -8.70
N ILE A 280 -6.09 -21.33 -7.38
CA ILE A 280 -5.42 -22.18 -6.40
C ILE A 280 -6.41 -22.67 -5.35
N SER A 281 -6.13 -23.83 -4.77
CA SER A 281 -6.91 -24.45 -3.69
C SER A 281 -6.03 -24.75 -2.51
N PHE A 282 -6.48 -24.44 -1.30
CA PHE A 282 -5.79 -24.77 -0.06
C PHE A 282 -6.29 -26.11 0.48
N THR A 283 -5.37 -26.94 0.94
CA THR A 283 -5.64 -28.17 1.69
C THR A 283 -5.09 -28.01 3.10
N LEU A 284 -5.94 -28.26 4.10
CA LEU A 284 -5.60 -28.12 5.51
C LEU A 284 -5.86 -29.42 6.25
N ALA A 285 -4.98 -29.76 7.20
CA ALA A 285 -5.14 -30.88 8.12
C ALA A 285 -4.82 -30.44 9.56
N GLY A 286 -5.54 -30.97 10.53
CA GLY A 286 -5.43 -30.59 11.95
C GLY A 286 -6.78 -30.08 12.48
N ASP A 287 -6.75 -29.44 13.65
CA ASP A 287 -7.94 -28.89 14.28
C ASP A 287 -7.96 -27.36 14.14
N TYR A 288 -8.85 -26.84 13.29
CA TYR A 288 -8.96 -25.45 12.91
C TYR A 288 -10.38 -25.08 12.50
N LYS A 289 -10.65 -23.78 12.41
CA LYS A 289 -11.83 -23.23 11.75
C LYS A 289 -11.38 -22.38 10.56
N LEU A 290 -11.79 -22.73 9.36
CA LEU A 290 -11.58 -21.91 8.18
C LEU A 290 -12.46 -20.65 8.27
N LEU A 291 -11.85 -19.46 8.30
CA LEU A 291 -12.58 -18.19 8.26
C LEU A 291 -12.81 -17.74 6.83
N GLY A 292 -11.83 -17.92 5.95
CA GLY A 292 -12.02 -17.59 4.55
C GLY A 292 -10.74 -17.34 3.78
N VAL A 293 -10.93 -16.93 2.53
CA VAL A 293 -9.89 -16.58 1.56
C VAL A 293 -10.18 -15.24 0.91
N ASP A 294 -9.14 -14.46 0.58
CA ASP A 294 -9.26 -13.24 -0.24
C ASP A 294 -7.98 -13.06 -1.08
N ASN A 295 -8.07 -12.36 -2.20
CA ASN A 295 -6.92 -11.98 -3.03
C ASN A 295 -6.58 -10.48 -2.95
N GLY A 296 -7.42 -9.69 -2.25
CA GLY A 296 -7.23 -8.26 -2.06
C GLY A 296 -7.68 -7.37 -3.22
N SER A 297 -8.17 -7.94 -4.32
CA SER A 297 -8.71 -7.16 -5.42
C SER A 297 -10.00 -6.45 -5.01
N PRO A 298 -10.17 -5.15 -5.30
CA PRO A 298 -11.40 -4.44 -5.02
C PRO A 298 -12.61 -4.99 -5.80
N ASP A 299 -12.34 -5.72 -6.89
CA ASP A 299 -13.33 -6.32 -7.77
C ASP A 299 -13.55 -7.82 -7.50
N ASN A 300 -12.94 -8.38 -6.44
CA ASN A 300 -13.09 -9.77 -6.08
C ASN A 300 -14.53 -10.08 -5.60
N VAL A 301 -15.26 -10.93 -6.34
CA VAL A 301 -16.60 -11.42 -6.02
C VAL A 301 -16.65 -12.93 -5.86
N GLN A 302 -15.52 -13.58 -5.66
CA GLN A 302 -15.41 -15.01 -5.43
C GLN A 302 -15.99 -15.38 -4.05
N ASP A 303 -16.23 -16.65 -3.82
CA ASP A 303 -16.71 -17.13 -2.53
C ASP A 303 -15.61 -17.03 -1.47
N PHE A 304 -15.75 -16.08 -0.55
CA PHE A 304 -14.79 -15.84 0.53
C PHE A 304 -14.72 -16.98 1.56
N GLN A 305 -15.74 -17.82 1.66
CA GLN A 305 -15.77 -18.96 2.58
C GLN A 305 -15.31 -20.27 1.91
N SER A 306 -14.88 -20.19 0.67
CA SER A 306 -14.23 -21.29 -0.03
C SER A 306 -12.81 -21.55 0.49
N ASN A 307 -12.24 -22.71 0.13
CA ASN A 307 -10.80 -22.97 0.24
C ASN A 307 -10.04 -22.78 -1.08
N SER A 308 -10.71 -22.21 -2.11
CA SER A 308 -10.12 -21.97 -3.41
C SER A 308 -10.49 -20.58 -3.93
N LEU A 309 -9.58 -19.98 -4.70
CA LEU A 309 -9.80 -18.69 -5.35
C LEU A 309 -8.79 -18.46 -6.48
N VAL A 310 -9.12 -17.54 -7.37
CA VAL A 310 -8.15 -16.98 -8.34
C VAL A 310 -7.32 -15.92 -7.63
N THR A 311 -5.99 -15.99 -7.76
CA THR A 311 -5.05 -15.00 -7.21
C THR A 311 -5.24 -13.62 -7.84
N ASP A 312 -4.83 -12.55 -7.15
CA ASP A 312 -4.63 -11.21 -7.71
C ASP A 312 -3.17 -10.82 -7.54
N GLN A 313 -2.53 -10.34 -8.60
CA GLN A 313 -1.08 -10.11 -8.63
C GLN A 313 -0.28 -11.33 -8.11
N GLY A 314 -0.74 -12.52 -8.50
CA GLY A 314 -0.16 -13.79 -8.07
C GLY A 314 -0.28 -14.10 -6.59
N ARG A 315 -1.12 -13.40 -5.82
CA ARG A 315 -1.27 -13.58 -4.36
C ARG A 315 -2.67 -14.00 -3.95
N ALA A 316 -2.74 -14.72 -2.85
CA ALA A 316 -3.95 -15.06 -2.13
C ALA A 316 -3.67 -15.12 -0.63
N LEU A 317 -4.68 -14.79 0.17
CA LEU A 317 -4.69 -14.89 1.63
C LEU A 317 -5.65 -16.00 2.04
N LEU A 318 -5.22 -16.85 2.96
CA LEU A 318 -6.05 -17.78 3.72
C LEU A 318 -6.05 -17.33 5.18
N ILE A 319 -7.22 -17.29 5.81
CA ILE A 319 -7.38 -16.96 7.24
C ILE A 319 -8.01 -18.15 7.94
N LEU A 320 -7.34 -18.65 8.98
CA LEU A 320 -7.86 -19.68 9.88
C LEU A 320 -7.91 -19.18 11.32
N GLN A 321 -8.79 -19.79 12.10
CA GLN A 321 -8.97 -19.56 13.54
C GLN A 321 -8.62 -20.81 14.31
N SER A 322 -7.99 -20.67 15.47
CA SER A 322 -7.74 -21.78 16.39
C SER A 322 -9.06 -22.36 16.92
N THR A 323 -8.98 -23.59 17.42
CA THR A 323 -9.99 -24.16 18.32
C THR A 323 -9.49 -24.07 19.76
N GLU A 324 -10.28 -24.57 20.72
CA GLU A 324 -9.87 -24.64 22.14
C GLU A 324 -8.86 -25.75 22.44
N GLU A 325 -8.61 -26.65 21.47
CA GLU A 325 -7.69 -27.78 21.62
C GLU A 325 -6.37 -27.52 20.87
N PRO A 326 -5.21 -27.71 21.52
CA PRO A 326 -3.91 -27.60 20.88
C PRO A 326 -3.76 -28.58 19.70
N SER A 327 -3.25 -28.09 18.60
CA SER A 327 -3.10 -28.86 17.36
C SER A 327 -1.87 -28.37 16.57
N THR A 328 -1.42 -29.20 15.65
CA THR A 328 -0.56 -28.77 14.55
C THR A 328 -1.41 -28.75 13.29
N ILE A 329 -1.55 -27.56 12.70
CA ILE A 329 -2.33 -27.36 11.48
C ILE A 329 -1.34 -27.35 10.32
N THR A 330 -1.46 -28.31 9.41
CA THR A 330 -0.63 -28.39 8.19
C THR A 330 -1.41 -27.81 7.02
N ILE A 331 -0.77 -26.96 6.24
CA ILE A 331 -1.37 -26.23 5.12
C ILE A 331 -0.52 -26.46 3.86
N SER A 332 -1.16 -26.79 2.75
CA SER A 332 -0.59 -26.79 1.42
C SER A 332 -1.52 -26.11 0.42
N ALA A 333 -1.00 -25.72 -0.73
CA ALA A 333 -1.78 -25.14 -1.82
C ALA A 333 -1.42 -25.79 -3.15
N GLU A 334 -2.40 -25.95 -4.04
CA GLU A 334 -2.23 -26.50 -5.37
C GLU A 334 -3.04 -25.73 -6.42
N GLY A 335 -2.65 -25.81 -7.66
CA GLY A 335 -3.34 -25.31 -8.84
C GLY A 335 -2.97 -26.12 -10.06
N GLU A 336 -3.46 -25.78 -11.26
CA GLU A 336 -3.12 -26.48 -12.49
C GLU A 336 -1.60 -26.42 -12.76
N GLY A 337 -0.90 -27.55 -12.59
CA GLY A 337 0.54 -27.64 -12.75
C GLY A 337 1.36 -26.94 -11.67
N LEU A 338 0.73 -26.51 -10.58
CA LEU A 338 1.36 -25.79 -9.48
C LEU A 338 1.14 -26.52 -8.15
N SER A 339 2.13 -26.50 -7.28
CA SER A 339 2.04 -27.02 -5.92
C SER A 339 2.91 -26.21 -4.97
N SER A 340 2.59 -26.23 -3.68
CA SER A 340 3.44 -25.68 -2.62
C SER A 340 4.12 -26.81 -1.84
N GLU A 341 5.18 -26.44 -1.10
CA GLU A 341 5.57 -27.20 0.08
C GLU A 341 4.53 -27.00 1.20
N GLU A 342 4.53 -27.92 2.18
CA GLU A 342 3.68 -27.78 3.36
C GLU A 342 4.25 -26.69 4.31
N THR A 343 3.36 -25.90 4.90
CA THR A 343 3.67 -25.04 6.04
C THR A 343 2.81 -25.43 7.24
N THR A 344 3.21 -25.04 8.45
CA THR A 344 2.51 -25.43 9.68
C THR A 344 2.25 -24.25 10.59
N ILE A 345 1.09 -24.27 11.27
CA ILE A 345 0.74 -23.42 12.39
C ILE A 345 0.59 -24.30 13.62
N ILE A 346 1.23 -23.95 14.73
CA ILE A 346 1.11 -24.68 15.99
C ILE A 346 0.17 -23.88 16.90
N THR A 347 -0.88 -24.56 17.40
CA THR A 347 -1.74 -23.97 18.42
C THR A 347 -1.37 -24.54 19.81
N TYR A 348 -1.33 -23.68 20.83
CA TYR A 348 -0.92 -24.05 22.19
C TYR A 348 -1.89 -23.50 23.24
N LYS A 349 -2.02 -24.22 24.39
CA LYS A 349 -2.75 -23.68 25.56
C LYS A 349 -1.85 -22.70 26.31
N GLU A 350 -2.38 -21.49 26.55
CA GLU A 350 -1.77 -20.60 27.54
C GLU A 350 -1.90 -21.21 28.94
N LEU A 351 -0.83 -21.17 29.72
CA LEU A 351 -0.74 -21.74 31.07
C LEU A 351 -1.46 -20.86 32.11
#